data_f7a9e97c8367cf7311e334d83ae9095b
#
_entry.id   f7a9e97c8367cf7311e334d83ae9095b
#
_cell.length_a   1.000
_cell.length_b   1.000
_cell.length_c   1.000
_cell.angle_alpha   90.00
_cell.angle_beta   90.00
_cell.angle_gamma   90.00
#
_symmetry.space_group_name_H-M   'P 1'
#
loop_
_entity.id
_entity.type
_entity.pdbx_description
1 polymer ?
#
loop_
_entity_poly.entity_id
_entity_poly.type
_entity_poly.pdbx_seq_one_letter_code
_entity_poly.pdbx_strand_id
1 'polypeptide(L)'
;MNSRHSFYVQEAISEAKRSTMRIKHGCIIVHRATILSRAHNSSEHSDHNKFSVHAEVAAIKNMNMNRIKVESTTMYVVRINSKDMDKDDTETRTMNSRPCLDCMRCINHHKVKRVYFTSM
;
A
#
# COMPACT_ATOMS: atom_id res chain seq x y z
N MET A 1 2.95 18.70 -2.78
CA MET A 1 3.60 17.40 -3.04
C MET A 1 4.46 17.53 -4.29
N ASN A 2 5.69 17.05 -4.27
CA ASN A 2 6.51 17.12 -5.48
C ASN A 2 6.06 16.06 -6.50
N SER A 3 6.55 16.17 -7.73
CA SER A 3 6.11 15.29 -8.82
C SER A 3 6.44 13.81 -8.57
N ARG A 4 7.52 13.52 -7.85
CA ARG A 4 7.91 12.16 -7.51
C ARG A 4 6.90 11.52 -6.57
N HIS A 5 6.49 12.24 -5.52
CA HIS A 5 5.47 11.74 -4.59
C HIS A 5 4.13 11.54 -5.31
N SER A 6 3.76 12.47 -6.18
CA SER A 6 2.52 12.32 -6.96
C SER A 6 2.54 11.07 -7.83
N PHE A 7 3.68 10.78 -8.46
CA PHE A 7 3.83 9.57 -9.26
C PHE A 7 3.60 8.31 -8.41
N TYR A 8 4.24 8.23 -7.25
CA TYR A 8 4.11 7.05 -6.39
C TYR A 8 2.72 6.93 -5.79
N VAL A 9 2.07 8.03 -5.46
CA VAL A 9 0.68 8.00 -4.99
C VAL A 9 -0.22 7.46 -6.10
N GLN A 10 -0.03 7.89 -7.34
CA GLN A 10 -0.83 7.37 -8.46
C GLN A 10 -0.58 5.89 -8.70
N GLU A 11 0.66 5.42 -8.55
CA GLU A 11 0.96 3.99 -8.66
C GLU A 11 0.28 3.20 -7.55
N ALA A 12 0.23 3.73 -6.34
CA ALA A 12 -0.49 3.10 -5.24
C ALA A 12 -2.00 3.09 -5.49
N ILE A 13 -2.54 4.15 -6.09
CA ILE A 13 -3.97 4.20 -6.48
C ILE A 13 -4.27 3.11 -7.50
N SER A 14 -3.42 2.97 -8.51
CA SER A 14 -3.58 1.92 -9.52
C SER A 14 -3.61 0.54 -8.86
N GLU A 15 -2.73 0.32 -7.89
CA GLU A 15 -2.69 -0.94 -7.15
C GLU A 15 -3.96 -1.14 -6.32
N ALA A 16 -4.45 -0.08 -5.66
CA ALA A 16 -5.67 -0.15 -4.86
C ALA A 16 -6.88 -0.57 -5.70
N LYS A 17 -6.94 -0.12 -6.96
CA LYS A 17 -8.03 -0.49 -7.87
C LYS A 17 -8.06 -1.98 -8.19
N ARG A 18 -6.98 -2.69 -7.96
CA ARG A 18 -6.93 -4.15 -8.16
C ARG A 18 -7.56 -4.93 -7.01
N SER A 19 -7.81 -4.28 -5.87
CA SER A 19 -8.43 -4.92 -4.73
C SER A 19 -9.89 -5.26 -5.06
N THR A 20 -10.31 -6.47 -4.69
CA THR A 20 -11.70 -6.90 -4.80
C THR A 20 -12.50 -6.62 -3.52
N MET A 21 -11.83 -6.04 -2.52
CA MET A 21 -12.48 -5.71 -1.26
C MET A 21 -13.38 -4.49 -1.40
N ARG A 22 -14.34 -4.35 -0.49
CA ARG A 22 -15.20 -3.18 -0.45
C ARG A 22 -14.42 -1.90 -0.13
N ILE A 23 -13.51 -1.98 0.82
CA ILE A 23 -12.58 -0.89 1.14
C ILE A 23 -11.26 -1.25 0.47
N LYS A 24 -10.79 -0.38 -0.43
CA LYS A 24 -9.66 -0.69 -1.30
C LYS A 24 -8.43 0.11 -0.90
N HIS A 25 -7.39 -0.62 -0.51
CA HIS A 25 -6.09 -0.06 -0.19
C HIS A 25 -5.04 -0.53 -1.18
N GLY A 26 -4.12 0.36 -1.53
CA GLY A 26 -2.95 0.01 -2.31
C GLY A 26 -1.69 0.44 -1.57
N CYS A 27 -0.62 -0.30 -1.77
CA CYS A 27 0.65 -0.03 -1.13
C CYS A 27 1.79 -0.31 -2.10
N ILE A 28 2.75 0.60 -2.16
CA ILE A 28 4.01 0.36 -2.88
C ILE A 28 5.17 0.64 -1.94
N ILE A 29 6.26 -0.09 -2.15
CA ILE A 29 7.51 0.12 -1.42
C ILE A 29 8.58 0.51 -2.43
N VAL A 30 9.27 1.62 -2.15
CA VAL A 30 10.20 2.26 -3.06
C VAL A 30 11.58 2.31 -2.43
N HIS A 31 12.62 2.04 -3.23
CA HIS A 31 14.01 2.18 -2.82
C HIS A 31 14.76 2.85 -3.96
N ARG A 32 15.34 4.01 -3.70
CA ARG A 32 16.15 4.75 -4.67
C ARG A 32 15.44 4.89 -6.03
N ALA A 33 14.22 5.40 -6.01
CA ALA A 33 13.39 5.64 -7.19
C ALA A 33 12.96 4.36 -7.93
N THR A 34 13.15 3.18 -7.33
CA THR A 34 12.71 1.91 -7.89
C THR A 34 11.58 1.35 -7.04
N ILE A 35 10.48 0.96 -7.68
CA ILE A 35 9.39 0.27 -6.97
C ILE A 35 9.80 -1.18 -6.78
N LEU A 36 9.99 -1.57 -5.52
CA LEU A 36 10.42 -2.92 -5.16
C LEU A 36 9.26 -3.87 -4.97
N SER A 37 8.13 -3.35 -4.54
CA SER A 37 6.98 -4.18 -4.21
C SER A 37 5.73 -3.34 -4.36
N ARG A 38 4.65 -4.00 -4.74
CA ARG A 38 3.32 -3.43 -4.78
C ARG A 38 2.31 -4.47 -4.36
N ALA A 39 1.30 -4.04 -3.64
CA ALA A 39 0.26 -4.93 -3.17
C ALA A 39 -1.02 -4.16 -2.89
N HIS A 40 -2.11 -4.88 -2.81
CA HIS A 40 -3.41 -4.36 -2.42
C HIS A 40 -3.99 -5.27 -1.36
N ASN A 41 -4.98 -4.77 -0.61
CA ASN A 41 -5.62 -5.61 0.38
C ASN A 41 -6.46 -6.69 -0.32
N SER A 42 -6.55 -7.84 0.33
CA SER A 42 -7.28 -8.99 -0.20
C SER A 42 -7.88 -9.76 0.95
N SER A 43 -8.81 -10.67 0.62
CA SER A 43 -9.32 -11.62 1.59
C SER A 43 -8.60 -12.94 1.40
N GLU A 44 -8.25 -13.59 2.50
CA GLU A 44 -7.74 -14.95 2.48
C GLU A 44 -8.70 -15.86 3.20
N HIS A 45 -8.82 -17.08 2.67
CA HIS A 45 -9.60 -18.14 3.32
C HIS A 45 -8.64 -19.21 3.78
N SER A 46 -8.68 -19.50 5.05
CA SER A 46 -8.08 -20.73 5.56
C SER A 46 -9.22 -21.66 5.98
N ASP A 47 -8.88 -22.90 6.30
CA ASP A 47 -9.88 -23.87 6.72
C ASP A 47 -10.65 -23.43 7.98
N HIS A 48 -10.09 -22.51 8.72
CA HIS A 48 -10.64 -22.07 10.00
C HIS A 48 -11.05 -20.62 10.05
N ASN A 49 -10.54 -19.75 9.17
CA ASN A 49 -10.75 -18.31 9.28
C ASN A 49 -10.87 -17.63 7.93
N LYS A 50 -11.76 -16.64 7.88
CA LYS A 50 -11.76 -15.62 6.84
C LYS A 50 -11.15 -14.37 7.45
N PHE A 51 -10.10 -13.85 6.84
CA PHE A 51 -9.53 -12.58 7.28
C PHE A 51 -9.00 -11.79 6.09
N SER A 52 -8.92 -10.49 6.27
CA SER A 52 -8.34 -9.64 5.25
C SER A 52 -6.83 -9.54 5.44
N VAL A 53 -6.10 -9.54 4.34
CA VAL A 53 -4.68 -9.25 4.33
C VAL A 53 -4.53 -7.79 3.95
N HIS A 54 -3.93 -7.00 4.83
CA HIS A 54 -3.75 -5.58 4.58
C HIS A 54 -2.67 -5.33 3.53
N ALA A 55 -2.84 -4.26 2.76
CA ALA A 55 -1.92 -3.95 1.66
C ALA A 55 -0.48 -3.78 2.14
N GLU A 56 -0.28 -3.15 3.27
CA GLU A 56 1.06 -2.90 3.83
C GLU A 56 1.79 -4.21 4.14
N VAL A 57 1.10 -5.15 4.78
CA VAL A 57 1.67 -6.44 5.12
C VAL A 57 1.95 -7.25 3.87
N ALA A 58 1.03 -7.23 2.90
CA ALA A 58 1.22 -7.93 1.63
C ALA A 58 2.42 -7.37 0.86
N ALA A 59 2.58 -6.04 0.85
CA ALA A 59 3.72 -5.43 0.16
C ALA A 59 5.04 -5.83 0.80
N ILE A 60 5.12 -5.88 2.13
CA ILE A 60 6.32 -6.32 2.83
C ILE A 60 6.63 -7.78 2.49
N LYS A 61 5.62 -8.64 2.51
CA LYS A 61 5.80 -10.06 2.20
C LYS A 61 6.25 -10.30 0.76
N ASN A 62 5.74 -9.48 -0.17
CA ASN A 62 6.08 -9.63 -1.59
C ASN A 62 7.48 -9.13 -1.92
N MET A 63 8.08 -8.40 -1.02
CA MET A 63 9.42 -7.86 -1.24
C MET A 63 10.48 -8.94 -1.07
N ASN A 64 11.47 -8.96 -1.98
CA ASN A 64 12.57 -9.90 -1.85
C ASN A 64 13.55 -9.40 -0.77
N MET A 65 13.40 -9.93 0.42
CA MET A 65 14.13 -9.49 1.61
C MET A 65 15.62 -9.83 1.60
N ASN A 66 16.05 -10.71 0.71
CA ASN A 66 17.43 -11.23 0.73
C ASN A 66 18.46 -10.26 0.16
N ARG A 67 18.03 -9.24 -0.56
CA ARG A 67 18.96 -8.36 -1.29
C ARG A 67 18.86 -6.90 -0.91
N ILE A 68 17.87 -6.51 -0.13
CA ILE A 68 17.57 -5.10 0.11
C ILE A 68 17.34 -4.88 1.59
N LYS A 69 17.95 -3.81 2.09
CA LYS A 69 17.70 -3.39 3.47
C LYS A 69 16.40 -2.62 3.53
N VAL A 70 15.41 -3.19 4.20
CA VAL A 70 14.08 -2.60 4.31
C VAL A 70 14.13 -1.22 4.97
N GLU A 71 15.08 -1.01 5.88
CA GLU A 71 15.25 0.27 6.57
C GLU A 71 15.67 1.43 5.67
N SER A 72 16.00 1.16 4.41
CA SER A 72 16.27 2.22 3.43
C SER A 72 15.12 2.46 2.48
N THR A 73 13.95 1.89 2.76
CA THR A 73 12.80 1.96 1.88
C THR A 73 11.78 3.00 2.33
N THR A 74 10.92 3.38 1.40
CA THR A 74 9.78 4.27 1.63
C THR A 74 8.52 3.56 1.18
N MET A 75 7.50 3.58 2.03
CA MET A 75 6.20 2.97 1.75
C MET A 75 5.17 4.05 1.44
N TYR A 76 4.38 3.84 0.41
CA TYR A 76 3.23 4.68 0.06
C TYR A 76 1.97 3.86 0.19
N VAL A 77 1.04 4.32 1.00
CA VAL A 77 -0.23 3.63 1.26
C VAL A 77 -1.36 4.57 0.89
N VAL A 78 -2.31 4.09 0.09
CA VAL A 78 -3.50 4.86 -0.25
C VAL A 78 -4.75 4.03 0.01
N ARG A 79 -5.84 4.73 0.29
CA ARG A 79 -7.20 4.18 0.28
C ARG A 79 -7.99 5.01 -0.71
N ILE A 80 -8.68 4.34 -1.62
CA ILE A 80 -9.46 5.04 -2.64
C ILE A 80 -10.95 4.98 -2.32
N ASN A 81 -11.69 5.97 -2.86
CA ASN A 81 -13.13 5.94 -2.82
C ASN A 81 -13.61 4.96 -3.89
N SER A 82 -14.29 3.90 -3.48
CA SER A 82 -14.72 2.86 -4.42
C SER A 82 -15.72 3.36 -5.46
N LYS A 83 -16.34 4.51 -5.25
CA LYS A 83 -17.19 5.14 -6.26
C LYS A 83 -16.38 5.70 -7.43
N ASP A 84 -15.09 5.83 -7.29
CA ASP A 84 -14.21 6.41 -8.31
C ASP A 84 -13.47 5.35 -9.13
N MET A 85 -13.90 4.10 -9.09
CA MET A 85 -13.24 3.00 -9.80
C MET A 85 -13.17 3.20 -11.31
N ASP A 86 -14.17 3.87 -11.89
CA ASP A 86 -14.23 4.12 -13.34
C ASP A 86 -13.46 5.38 -13.77
N LYS A 87 -13.02 6.18 -12.82
CA LYS A 87 -12.22 7.38 -13.11
C LYS A 87 -10.77 6.98 -13.32
N ASP A 88 -10.03 7.80 -14.11
CA ASP A 88 -8.61 7.55 -14.21
C ASP A 88 -7.92 7.86 -12.86
N ASP A 89 -6.66 7.45 -12.75
CA ASP A 89 -5.96 7.50 -11.47
C ASP A 89 -5.74 8.93 -10.98
N THR A 90 -5.67 9.91 -11.90
CA THR A 90 -5.49 11.31 -11.52
C THR A 90 -6.76 11.93 -10.94
N GLU A 91 -7.91 11.38 -11.29
CA GLU A 91 -9.22 11.88 -10.82
C GLU A 91 -9.78 11.07 -9.64
N THR A 92 -9.17 9.94 -9.32
CA THR A 92 -9.61 9.10 -8.22
C THR A 92 -9.33 9.78 -6.88
N ARG A 93 -10.38 9.93 -6.07
CA ARG A 93 -10.23 10.53 -4.75
C ARG A 93 -9.62 9.54 -3.78
N THR A 94 -8.73 10.04 -2.93
CA THR A 94 -8.15 9.24 -1.85
C THR A 94 -8.83 9.56 -0.53
N MET A 95 -8.75 8.60 0.38
CA MET A 95 -9.32 8.70 1.71
C MET A 95 -8.24 8.43 2.74
N ASN A 96 -8.56 8.58 4.02
CA ASN A 96 -7.59 8.33 5.08
C ASN A 96 -7.10 6.88 5.03
N SER A 97 -5.80 6.71 4.83
CA SER A 97 -5.16 5.40 4.71
C SER A 97 -4.14 5.15 5.81
N ARG A 98 -4.24 5.86 6.93
CA ARG A 98 -3.31 5.65 8.04
C ARG A 98 -3.28 4.17 8.42
N PRO A 99 -2.09 3.55 8.48
CA PRO A 99 -2.00 2.13 8.83
C PRO A 99 -2.56 1.86 10.21
N CYS A 100 -3.23 0.71 10.37
CA CYS A 100 -3.71 0.29 11.67
C CYS A 100 -2.54 -0.09 12.59
N LEU A 101 -2.84 -0.31 13.86
CA LEU A 101 -1.80 -0.61 14.84
C LEU A 101 -0.99 -1.85 14.46
N ASP A 102 -1.64 -2.91 13.99
CA ASP A 102 -0.95 -4.13 13.59
C ASP A 102 -0.06 -3.90 12.37
N CYS A 103 -0.52 -3.12 11.40
CA CYS A 103 0.30 -2.75 10.25
C CYS A 103 1.49 -1.89 10.68
N MET A 104 1.29 -0.95 11.59
CA MET A 104 2.38 -0.13 12.11
C MET A 104 3.43 -0.98 12.81
N ARG A 105 3.01 -1.99 13.57
CA ARG A 105 3.96 -2.91 14.20
C ARG A 105 4.76 -3.69 13.17
N CYS A 106 4.11 -4.16 12.10
CA CYS A 106 4.78 -4.87 11.02
C CYS A 106 5.79 -3.96 10.32
N ILE A 107 5.37 -2.73 10.00
CA ILE A 107 6.21 -1.73 9.35
C ILE A 107 7.44 -1.43 10.22
N ASN A 108 7.24 -1.20 11.52
CA ASN A 108 8.33 -0.91 12.44
C ASN A 108 9.26 -2.11 12.65
N HIS A 109 8.68 -3.31 12.70
CA HIS A 109 9.48 -4.54 12.84
C HIS A 109 10.44 -4.71 11.66
N HIS A 110 10.00 -4.38 10.45
CA HIS A 110 10.80 -4.49 9.24
C HIS A 110 11.62 -3.23 8.96
N LYS A 111 11.50 -2.21 9.83
CA LYS A 111 12.30 -0.98 9.77
C LYS A 111 12.17 -0.22 8.45
N VAL A 112 10.98 -0.18 7.90
CA VAL A 112 10.70 0.70 6.77
C VAL A 112 10.99 2.13 7.20
N LYS A 113 11.78 2.86 6.42
CA LYS A 113 12.31 4.17 6.83
C LYS A 113 11.24 5.24 6.92
N ARG A 114 10.36 5.30 5.94
CA ARG A 114 9.30 6.32 5.86
C ARG A 114 8.01 5.71 5.36
N VAL A 115 6.90 6.22 5.87
CA VAL A 115 5.58 5.83 5.41
C VAL A 115 4.81 7.09 5.08
N TYR A 116 4.34 7.18 3.84
CA TYR A 116 3.42 8.24 3.41
C TYR A 116 2.03 7.61 3.25
N PHE A 117 1.04 8.24 3.80
CA PHE A 117 -0.33 7.78 3.66
C PHE A 117 -1.24 8.97 3.36
N THR A 118 -2.36 8.68 2.72
CA THR A 118 -3.31 9.73 2.38
C THR A 118 -4.17 10.08 3.58
N SER A 119 -4.50 11.35 3.70
CA SER A 119 -5.41 11.84 4.72
C SER A 119 -6.51 12.67 4.05
N MET A 120 -7.64 12.79 4.72
CA MET A 120 -8.72 13.64 4.21
C MET A 120 -8.55 15.06 4.68
#